data_da35c41a83c2eccf0595a7f04216ec0e
#
_entry.id   da35c41a83c2eccf0595a7f04216ec0e
#
_cell.length_a   1.000
_cell.length_b   1.000
_cell.length_c   1.000
_cell.angle_alpha   90.00
_cell.angle_beta   90.00
_cell.angle_gamma   90.00
#
_symmetry.space_group_name_H-M   'P 1'
#
loop_
_entity.id
_entity.type
_entity.pdbx_description
1 polymer ?
#
loop_
_entity_poly.entity_id
_entity_poly.type
_entity_poly.pdbx_seq_one_letter_code
_entity_poly.pdbx_strand_id
1 'polypeptide(L)'
;SNVGKTTVINRLLNRKNFARVGQSPGKTIHVNYFLIDQKVYFVDLPGYGYAKVSKSERERWGKLMEQFFAVDGLIDLGIMIVDSRHKPTADDITMAQWFKSTGCPLVVAANKSDKLKKSEIEANLELIRLTLGLDEETPLILFSAEKGSGRDALMSQILKYI
;
A
#
# COMPACT_ATOMS: atom_id res chain seq x y z
N SER A 1 -6.41 5.82 -7.44
CA SER A 1 -6.85 4.55 -6.90
C SER A 1 -7.91 4.75 -5.82
N ASN A 2 -8.69 3.73 -5.56
CA ASN A 2 -9.78 3.75 -4.56
C ASN A 2 -9.27 4.03 -3.14
N VAL A 3 -8.07 3.59 -2.85
CA VAL A 3 -7.48 3.70 -1.50
C VAL A 3 -6.61 4.95 -1.33
N GLY A 4 -6.31 5.67 -2.42
CA GLY A 4 -5.53 6.89 -2.38
C GLY A 4 -4.01 6.67 -2.36
N LYS A 5 -3.52 5.61 -3.01
CA LYS A 5 -2.09 5.29 -3.06
C LYS A 5 -1.21 6.47 -3.50
N THR A 6 -1.59 7.12 -4.60
CA THR A 6 -0.85 8.27 -5.15
C THR A 6 -0.79 9.44 -4.16
N THR A 7 -1.91 9.75 -3.50
CA THR A 7 -1.97 10.83 -2.51
C THR A 7 -1.14 10.50 -1.26
N VAL A 8 -1.09 9.23 -0.86
CA VAL A 8 -0.23 8.79 0.25
C VAL A 8 1.24 8.99 -0.10
N ILE A 9 1.67 8.61 -1.30
CA ILE A 9 3.05 8.78 -1.76
C ILE A 9 3.43 10.28 -1.75
N ASN A 10 2.57 11.14 -2.29
CA ASN A 10 2.81 12.58 -2.31
C ASN A 10 2.90 13.17 -0.91
N ARG A 11 2.02 12.75 0.00
CA ARG A 11 2.05 13.20 1.40
C ARG A 11 3.30 12.72 2.12
N LEU A 12 3.66 11.48 1.92
CA LEU A 12 4.84 10.88 2.55
C LEU A 12 6.12 11.62 2.17
N LEU A 13 6.25 12.00 0.90
CA LEU A 13 7.40 12.72 0.38
C LEU A 13 7.30 14.24 0.54
N ASN A 14 6.21 14.78 1.09
CA ASN A 14 5.92 16.20 1.18
C ASN A 14 5.99 16.93 -0.16
N ARG A 15 5.53 16.30 -1.22
CA ARG A 15 5.54 16.87 -2.57
C ARG A 15 4.16 16.79 -3.20
N LYS A 16 3.74 17.90 -3.81
CA LYS A 16 2.54 17.94 -4.64
C LYS A 16 2.86 17.37 -6.02
N ASN A 17 1.98 16.51 -6.53
CA ASN A 17 2.07 15.95 -7.88
C ASN A 17 3.37 15.19 -8.21
N PHE A 18 4.09 14.70 -7.22
CA PHE A 18 5.27 13.87 -7.44
C PHE A 18 4.87 12.54 -8.08
N ALA A 19 3.88 11.86 -7.49
CA ALA A 19 3.18 10.76 -8.13
C ALA A 19 1.91 11.33 -8.76
N ARG A 20 1.60 10.94 -10.00
CA ARG A 20 0.47 11.52 -10.75
C ARG A 20 -0.80 10.74 -10.50
N VAL A 21 -1.86 11.48 -10.12
CA VAL A 21 -3.21 10.95 -10.02
C VAL A 21 -3.84 10.92 -11.40
N GLY A 22 -4.58 9.88 -11.73
CA GLY A 22 -5.61 9.97 -12.75
C GLY A 22 -5.24 9.48 -14.13
N GLN A 23 -4.37 8.53 -14.25
CA GLN A 23 -4.34 7.76 -15.49
C GLN A 23 -5.46 6.73 -15.49
N SER A 24 -6.08 6.57 -16.65
CA SER A 24 -7.20 5.63 -16.79
C SER A 24 -6.77 4.23 -16.31
N PRO A 25 -7.51 3.60 -15.39
CA PRO A 25 -7.18 2.27 -14.91
C PRO A 25 -7.06 1.29 -16.08
N GLY A 26 -6.04 0.45 -16.06
CA GLY A 26 -5.95 -0.68 -16.98
C GLY A 26 -5.32 -0.42 -18.35
N LYS A 27 -4.88 0.81 -18.67
CA LYS A 27 -4.23 1.06 -19.98
C LYS A 27 -2.82 0.54 -20.06
N THR A 28 -2.06 0.56 -18.96
CA THR A 28 -0.69 0.04 -18.95
C THR A 28 -0.29 -0.37 -17.54
N ILE A 29 0.27 -1.57 -17.42
CA ILE A 29 0.85 -2.05 -16.17
C ILE A 29 2.30 -1.61 -16.16
N HIS A 30 2.60 -0.54 -15.43
CA HIS A 30 3.96 -0.03 -15.26
C HIS A 30 4.38 -0.09 -13.81
N VAL A 31 5.63 -0.43 -13.61
CA VAL A 31 6.31 -0.27 -12.33
C VAL A 31 7.03 1.07 -12.38
N ASN A 32 6.74 1.95 -11.43
CA ASN A 32 7.37 3.25 -11.33
C ASN A 32 8.42 3.23 -10.22
N TYR A 33 9.62 3.70 -10.52
CA TYR A 33 10.72 3.81 -9.57
C TYR A 33 10.98 5.27 -9.26
N PHE A 34 11.06 5.57 -7.96
CA PHE A 34 11.39 6.92 -7.49
C PHE A 34 12.64 6.84 -6.62
N LEU A 35 13.74 7.45 -7.06
CA LEU A 35 14.94 7.56 -6.25
C LEU A 35 14.78 8.73 -5.27
N ILE A 36 14.85 8.44 -3.99
CA ILE A 36 14.62 9.42 -2.92
C ILE A 36 15.97 9.70 -2.23
N ASP A 37 16.38 10.96 -2.21
CA ASP A 37 17.59 11.45 -1.54
C ASP A 37 18.87 10.67 -1.91
N GLN A 38 18.94 10.15 -3.13
CA GLN A 38 20.07 9.35 -3.62
C GLN A 38 20.34 8.08 -2.80
N LYS A 39 19.38 7.63 -1.99
CA LYS A 39 19.59 6.53 -1.03
C LYS A 39 18.62 5.37 -1.18
N VAL A 40 17.37 5.64 -1.54
CA VAL A 40 16.28 4.67 -1.48
C VAL A 40 15.45 4.73 -2.75
N TYR A 41 15.05 3.56 -3.24
CA TYR A 41 14.05 3.48 -4.29
C TYR A 41 12.66 3.21 -3.68
N PHE A 42 11.72 4.08 -3.96
CA PHE A 42 10.30 3.77 -3.81
C PHE A 42 9.82 3.14 -5.11
N VAL A 43 9.29 1.94 -5.01
CA VAL A 43 8.77 1.21 -6.16
C VAL A 43 7.26 1.24 -6.08
N ASP A 44 6.64 2.00 -6.98
CA ASP A 44 5.20 2.06 -7.09
C ASP A 44 4.73 0.94 -8.01
N LEU A 45 4.21 -0.11 -7.42
CA LEU A 45 3.67 -1.25 -8.14
C LEU A 45 2.28 -0.93 -8.70
N PRO A 46 1.91 -1.53 -9.83
CA PRO A 46 0.57 -1.31 -10.40
C PRO A 46 -0.52 -1.60 -9.39
N GLY A 47 -1.50 -0.71 -9.30
CA GLY A 47 -2.65 -0.93 -8.44
C GLY A 47 -3.46 -2.14 -8.90
N TYR A 48 -3.94 -2.91 -7.94
CA TYR A 48 -4.89 -3.99 -8.13
C TYR A 48 -6.29 -3.54 -7.65
N GLY A 49 -7.29 -4.36 -7.88
CA GLY A 49 -8.63 -4.11 -7.32
C GLY A 49 -9.52 -3.18 -8.12
N TYR A 50 -9.15 -2.85 -9.36
CA TYR A 50 -10.06 -2.18 -10.27
C TYR A 50 -11.08 -3.17 -10.82
N ALA A 51 -12.37 -2.93 -10.57
CA ALA A 51 -13.46 -3.78 -11.03
C ALA A 51 -13.57 -3.90 -12.56
N LYS A 52 -12.91 -2.99 -13.29
CA LYS A 52 -12.95 -2.91 -14.77
C LYS A 52 -11.71 -3.46 -15.46
N VAL A 53 -10.83 -4.13 -14.74
CA VAL A 53 -9.61 -4.70 -15.31
C VAL A 53 -9.95 -6.03 -15.96
N SER A 54 -9.49 -6.25 -17.18
CA SER A 54 -9.70 -7.50 -17.88
C SER A 54 -8.98 -8.67 -17.20
N LYS A 55 -9.44 -9.90 -17.45
CA LYS A 55 -8.80 -11.10 -16.92
C LYS A 55 -7.33 -11.19 -17.34
N SER A 56 -7.02 -10.84 -18.58
CA SER A 56 -5.65 -10.87 -19.11
C SER A 56 -4.74 -9.86 -18.41
N GLU A 57 -5.25 -8.71 -18.05
CA GLU A 57 -4.49 -7.71 -17.30
C GLU A 57 -4.26 -8.14 -15.85
N ARG A 58 -5.23 -8.79 -15.21
CA ARG A 58 -5.05 -9.39 -13.88
C ARG A 58 -3.96 -10.45 -13.88
N GLU A 59 -3.96 -11.31 -14.91
CA GLU A 59 -2.93 -12.33 -15.06
C GLU A 59 -1.54 -11.73 -15.25
N ARG A 60 -1.43 -10.68 -16.06
CA ARG A 60 -0.17 -9.95 -16.24
C ARG A 60 0.32 -9.31 -14.94
N TRP A 61 -0.60 -8.71 -14.21
CA TRP A 61 -0.29 -8.12 -12.91
C TRP A 61 0.21 -9.18 -11.93
N GLY A 62 -0.47 -10.33 -11.86
CA GLY A 62 -0.06 -11.45 -11.02
C GLY A 62 1.34 -11.96 -11.34
N LYS A 63 1.66 -12.13 -12.63
CA LYS A 63 3.01 -12.54 -13.07
C LYS A 63 4.07 -11.52 -12.70
N LEU A 64 3.77 -10.23 -12.83
CA LEU A 64 4.69 -9.17 -12.44
C LEU A 64 4.99 -9.22 -10.94
N MET A 65 3.97 -9.43 -10.12
CA MET A 65 4.12 -9.56 -8.68
C MET A 65 4.94 -10.80 -8.30
N GLU A 66 4.68 -11.92 -8.93
CA GLU A 66 5.47 -13.14 -8.72
C GLU A 66 6.95 -12.92 -9.02
N GLN A 67 7.27 -12.19 -10.09
CA GLN A 67 8.65 -11.85 -10.43
C GLN A 67 9.33 -11.00 -9.37
N PHE A 68 8.62 -10.00 -8.82
CA PHE A 68 9.15 -9.16 -7.74
C PHE A 68 9.41 -9.95 -6.47
N PHE A 69 8.48 -10.81 -6.08
CA PHE A 69 8.60 -11.59 -4.86
C PHE A 69 9.54 -12.81 -4.99
N ALA A 70 9.85 -13.24 -6.21
CA ALA A 70 10.76 -14.35 -6.46
C ALA A 70 12.23 -14.00 -6.22
N VAL A 71 12.59 -12.72 -6.24
CA VAL A 71 13.97 -12.27 -6.03
C VAL A 71 14.18 -11.96 -4.56
N ASP A 72 14.96 -12.79 -3.87
CA ASP A 72 15.30 -12.59 -2.47
C ASP A 72 16.04 -11.26 -2.27
N GLY A 73 15.62 -10.48 -1.29
CA GLY A 73 16.25 -9.22 -0.94
C GLY A 73 15.97 -8.07 -1.89
N LEU A 74 15.12 -8.24 -2.89
CA LEU A 74 14.75 -7.14 -3.78
C LEU A 74 13.89 -6.10 -3.08
N ILE A 75 12.97 -6.55 -2.23
CA ILE A 75 12.08 -5.68 -1.45
C ILE A 75 12.52 -5.72 0.01
N ASP A 76 12.94 -4.58 0.56
CA ASP A 76 13.31 -4.47 1.97
C ASP A 76 12.09 -4.26 2.86
N LEU A 77 11.09 -3.52 2.37
CA LEU A 77 9.86 -3.23 3.09
C LEU A 77 8.72 -3.05 2.11
N GLY A 78 7.61 -3.72 2.35
CA GLY A 78 6.36 -3.48 1.66
C GLY A 78 5.48 -2.51 2.43
N ILE A 79 4.83 -1.61 1.72
CA ILE A 79 3.82 -0.71 2.29
C ILE A 79 2.52 -0.97 1.56
N MET A 80 1.55 -1.53 2.26
CA MET A 80 0.22 -1.76 1.72
C MET A 80 -0.71 -0.64 2.17
N ILE A 81 -1.46 -0.08 1.23
CA ILE A 81 -2.42 0.99 1.51
C ILE A 81 -3.82 0.43 1.35
N VAL A 82 -4.62 0.56 2.39
CA VAL A 82 -6.04 0.19 2.38
C VAL A 82 -6.90 1.39 2.76
N ASP A 83 -8.18 1.32 2.46
CA ASP A 83 -9.14 2.34 2.92
C ASP A 83 -9.58 1.98 4.34
N SER A 84 -9.36 2.90 5.27
CA SER A 84 -9.67 2.68 6.69
C SER A 84 -11.16 2.48 6.97
N ARG A 85 -12.03 2.89 6.06
CA ARG A 85 -13.49 2.84 6.23
C ARG A 85 -14.11 1.50 5.87
N HIS A 86 -13.41 0.66 5.12
CA HIS A 86 -13.98 -0.54 4.51
C HIS A 86 -13.19 -1.79 4.87
N LYS A 87 -13.88 -2.92 4.80
CA LYS A 87 -13.23 -4.22 4.86
C LYS A 87 -12.29 -4.37 3.65
N PRO A 88 -11.03 -4.81 3.85
CA PRO A 88 -10.13 -5.08 2.75
C PRO A 88 -10.69 -6.05 1.71
N THR A 89 -10.29 -5.86 0.45
CA THR A 89 -10.75 -6.67 -0.67
C THR A 89 -10.05 -8.04 -0.72
N ALA A 90 -10.57 -8.94 -1.55
CA ALA A 90 -9.92 -10.23 -1.80
C ALA A 90 -8.49 -10.05 -2.36
N ASP A 91 -8.28 -9.05 -3.21
CA ASP A 91 -6.96 -8.74 -3.76
C ASP A 91 -6.01 -8.21 -2.68
N ASP A 92 -6.50 -7.44 -1.73
CA ASP A 92 -5.71 -7.02 -0.55
C ASP A 92 -5.26 -8.23 0.26
N ILE A 93 -6.15 -9.19 0.48
CA ILE A 93 -5.86 -10.42 1.21
C ILE A 93 -4.77 -11.21 0.49
N THR A 94 -4.88 -11.37 -0.82
CA THR A 94 -3.89 -12.06 -1.65
C THR A 94 -2.51 -11.41 -1.54
N MET A 95 -2.46 -10.08 -1.61
CA MET A 95 -1.21 -9.33 -1.46
C MET A 95 -0.59 -9.52 -0.08
N ALA A 96 -1.38 -9.44 0.98
CA ALA A 96 -0.90 -9.66 2.33
C ALA A 96 -0.34 -11.09 2.51
N GLN A 97 -0.98 -12.08 1.91
CA GLN A 97 -0.51 -13.46 1.93
C GLN A 97 0.82 -13.63 1.20
N TRP A 98 1.05 -12.94 0.10
CA TRP A 98 2.34 -12.95 -0.59
C TRP A 98 3.47 -12.41 0.30
N PHE A 99 3.26 -11.30 0.98
CA PHE A 99 4.23 -10.78 1.93
C PHE A 99 4.51 -11.79 3.06
N LYS A 100 3.47 -12.39 3.60
CA LYS A 100 3.60 -13.38 4.66
C LYS A 100 4.38 -14.62 4.20
N SER A 101 4.09 -15.14 3.01
CA SER A 101 4.74 -16.34 2.49
C SER A 101 6.20 -16.13 2.13
N THR A 102 6.57 -14.93 1.70
CA THR A 102 7.96 -14.59 1.34
C THR A 102 8.79 -14.13 2.53
N GLY A 103 8.16 -13.86 3.68
CA GLY A 103 8.84 -13.33 4.86
C GLY A 103 9.28 -11.87 4.71
N CYS A 104 8.84 -11.17 3.66
CA CYS A 104 9.15 -9.76 3.46
C CYS A 104 8.43 -8.90 4.51
N PRO A 105 9.13 -7.97 5.17
CA PRO A 105 8.49 -7.07 6.13
C PRO A 105 7.38 -6.25 5.48
N LEU A 106 6.28 -6.07 6.20
CA LEU A 106 5.09 -5.37 5.74
C LEU A 106 4.65 -4.34 6.77
N VAL A 107 4.27 -3.17 6.29
CA VAL A 107 3.54 -2.15 7.04
C VAL A 107 2.23 -1.86 6.31
N VAL A 108 1.13 -1.77 7.03
CA VAL A 108 -0.16 -1.43 6.45
C VAL A 108 -0.56 -0.03 6.86
N ALA A 109 -0.86 0.82 5.90
CA ALA A 109 -1.39 2.16 6.11
C ALA A 109 -2.89 2.17 5.80
N ALA A 110 -3.70 2.39 6.83
CA ALA A 110 -5.14 2.52 6.69
C ALA A 110 -5.48 4.00 6.43
N ASN A 111 -5.62 4.34 5.17
CA ASN A 111 -5.80 5.71 4.70
C ASN A 111 -7.25 6.21 4.83
N LYS A 112 -7.43 7.50 4.63
CA LYS A 112 -8.72 8.21 4.72
C LYS A 112 -9.29 8.24 6.14
N SER A 113 -8.43 8.24 7.14
CA SER A 113 -8.82 8.28 8.54
C SER A 113 -9.57 9.55 8.93
N ASP A 114 -9.37 10.64 8.20
CA ASP A 114 -10.11 11.89 8.37
C ASP A 114 -11.61 11.74 8.12
N LYS A 115 -12.01 10.68 7.42
CA LYS A 115 -13.41 10.36 7.12
C LYS A 115 -14.05 9.39 8.12
N LEU A 116 -13.27 8.92 9.10
CA LEU A 116 -13.78 8.05 10.16
C LEU A 116 -14.20 8.85 11.38
N LYS A 117 -15.28 8.41 12.01
CA LYS A 117 -15.63 8.84 13.35
C LYS A 117 -14.71 8.17 14.37
N LYS A 118 -14.36 8.88 15.44
CA LYS A 118 -13.51 8.33 16.52
C LYS A 118 -14.04 7.01 17.07
N SER A 119 -15.35 6.87 17.17
CA SER A 119 -16.02 5.66 17.67
C SER A 119 -15.84 4.44 16.74
N GLU A 120 -15.49 4.65 15.47
CA GLU A 120 -15.34 3.60 14.46
C GLU A 120 -13.90 3.10 14.32
N ILE A 121 -12.92 3.88 14.79
CA ILE A 121 -11.49 3.64 14.51
C ILE A 121 -11.04 2.27 15.00
N GLU A 122 -11.28 1.96 16.26
CA GLU A 122 -10.78 0.71 16.86
C GLU A 122 -11.37 -0.52 16.18
N ALA A 123 -12.67 -0.52 15.95
CA ALA A 123 -13.37 -1.63 15.29
C ALA A 123 -12.90 -1.82 13.84
N ASN A 124 -12.69 -0.71 13.12
CA ASN A 124 -12.24 -0.77 11.73
C ASN A 124 -10.79 -1.26 11.62
N LEU A 125 -9.90 -0.81 12.49
CA LEU A 125 -8.53 -1.31 12.53
C LEU A 125 -8.47 -2.80 12.86
N GLU A 126 -9.28 -3.25 13.81
CA GLU A 126 -9.37 -4.67 14.15
C GLU A 126 -9.89 -5.50 12.97
N LEU A 127 -10.90 -5.02 12.28
CA LEU A 127 -11.42 -5.68 11.08
C LEU A 127 -10.36 -5.80 9.99
N ILE A 128 -9.58 -4.76 9.75
CA ILE A 128 -8.49 -4.78 8.77
C ILE A 128 -7.44 -5.81 9.18
N ARG A 129 -7.02 -5.81 10.42
CA ARG A 129 -6.03 -6.75 10.95
C ARG A 129 -6.47 -8.19 10.80
N LEU A 130 -7.69 -8.50 11.18
CA LEU A 130 -8.27 -9.84 11.08
C LEU A 130 -8.44 -10.27 9.62
N THR A 131 -8.97 -9.39 8.79
CA THR A 131 -9.24 -9.70 7.38
C THR A 131 -7.96 -9.99 6.60
N LEU A 132 -6.91 -9.21 6.82
CA LEU A 132 -5.62 -9.41 6.16
C LEU A 132 -4.77 -10.51 6.81
N GLY A 133 -5.17 -11.02 7.96
CA GLY A 133 -4.40 -12.02 8.69
C GLY A 133 -3.07 -11.49 9.21
N LEU A 134 -3.03 -10.23 9.62
CA LEU A 134 -1.83 -9.61 10.16
C LEU A 134 -1.54 -10.14 11.57
N ASP A 135 -0.27 -10.42 11.85
CA ASP A 135 0.15 -10.73 13.22
C ASP A 135 0.23 -9.44 14.06
N GLU A 136 0.44 -9.59 15.37
CA GLU A 136 0.49 -8.45 16.28
C GLU A 136 1.70 -7.54 16.04
N GLU A 137 2.76 -8.09 15.44
CA GLU A 137 4.00 -7.35 15.18
C GLU A 137 3.93 -6.51 13.90
N THR A 138 3.03 -6.84 12.98
CA THR A 138 2.87 -6.07 11.75
C THR A 138 2.25 -4.71 12.05
N PRO A 139 2.97 -3.60 11.77
CA PRO A 139 2.43 -2.27 12.02
C PRO A 139 1.20 -2.01 11.15
N LEU A 140 0.14 -1.53 11.78
CA LEU A 140 -1.06 -1.05 11.13
C LEU A 140 -1.26 0.40 11.55
N ILE A 141 -1.02 1.32 10.63
CA ILE A 141 -0.97 2.76 10.90
C ILE A 141 -2.21 3.43 10.34
N LEU A 142 -2.92 4.13 11.21
CA LEU A 142 -4.01 5.00 10.79
C LEU A 142 -3.43 6.22 10.08
N PHE A 143 -3.85 6.46 8.85
CA PHE A 143 -3.24 7.46 7.97
C PHE A 143 -4.29 8.37 7.32
N SER A 144 -3.94 9.64 7.15
CA SER A 144 -4.71 10.57 6.33
C SER A 144 -3.77 11.32 5.40
N ALA A 145 -3.82 11.00 4.12
CA ALA A 145 -3.05 11.74 3.12
C ALA A 145 -3.50 13.20 3.03
N GLU A 146 -4.77 13.46 3.29
CA GLU A 146 -5.33 14.81 3.25
C GLU A 146 -4.86 15.66 4.43
N LYS A 147 -4.86 15.14 5.64
CA LYS A 147 -4.51 15.87 6.87
C LYS A 147 -3.07 15.69 7.32
N GLY A 148 -2.37 14.70 6.82
CA GLY A 148 -1.01 14.37 7.21
C GLY A 148 -0.88 13.51 8.46
N SER A 149 -1.99 13.06 9.04
CA SER A 149 -1.96 12.17 10.21
C SER A 149 -1.34 10.83 9.86
N GLY A 150 -0.49 10.30 10.73
CA GLY A 150 0.17 9.02 10.55
C GLY A 150 1.44 9.07 9.70
N ARG A 151 1.75 10.22 9.10
CA ARG A 151 2.96 10.37 8.27
C ARG A 151 4.23 10.07 9.05
N ASP A 152 4.38 10.66 10.23
CA ASP A 152 5.57 10.45 11.05
C ASP A 152 5.71 8.99 11.51
N ALA A 153 4.60 8.35 11.86
CA ALA A 153 4.59 6.95 12.23
C ALA A 153 5.02 6.05 11.07
N LEU A 154 4.52 6.31 9.86
CA LEU A 154 4.90 5.56 8.67
C LEU A 154 6.36 5.80 8.29
N MET A 155 6.82 7.05 8.33
CA MET A 155 8.22 7.40 8.09
C MET A 155 9.15 6.71 9.09
N SER A 156 8.77 6.64 10.35
CA SER A 156 9.54 5.94 11.38
C SER A 156 9.73 4.46 11.05
N GLN A 157 8.70 3.82 10.52
CA GLN A 157 8.81 2.42 10.07
C GLN A 157 9.74 2.28 8.86
N ILE A 158 9.64 3.17 7.89
CA ILE A 158 10.49 3.17 6.69
C ILE A 158 11.96 3.33 7.07
N LEU A 159 12.27 4.25 7.97
CA LEU A 159 13.64 4.55 8.39
C LEU A 159 14.35 3.37 9.08
N LYS A 160 13.62 2.40 9.58
CA LYS A 160 14.21 1.17 10.14
C LYS A 160 14.89 0.29 9.09
N TYR A 161 14.55 0.49 7.82
CA TYR A 161 15.02 -0.36 6.70
C TYR A 161 15.99 0.37 5.76
N ILE A 162 16.40 1.56 6.12
CA ILE A 162 17.35 2.36 5.32
C ILE A 162 18.76 2.29 5.90
#